data_d3fe00126b3a9be1261b4395db9c7f98
#
_entry.id   d3fe00126b3a9be1261b4395db9c7f98
#
_cell.length_a   1.000
_cell.length_b   1.000
_cell.length_c   1.000
_cell.angle_alpha   90.00
_cell.angle_beta   90.00
_cell.angle_gamma   90.00
#
_symmetry.space_group_name_H-M   'P 1'
#
loop_
_entity.id
_entity.type
_entity.pdbx_description
1 polymer ?
#
loop_
_entity_poly.entity_id
_entity_poly.type
_entity_poly.pdbx_seq_one_letter_code
_entity_poly.pdbx_strand_id
1 'polypeptide(L)'
;MSMTTPIVDFVRSYAKSGTARLHMPGHKGQSLLGFEPLDITEICGADELYAPEGIIAESEANATRLFGTAHSYYSTEGSSQCIRAMLFLALQGAPQNGKRPVLLAARNAHKALLYAAALLDFDICWLWPSAQAEGALCSCPVTAEALTGALHAMVQQGNTPFGVYVTSPDYLGGVQDIPALAAVCRAQDVPLLVDNAHGAYLRFLPQNCHPIAQGAAMCCDSAHKTLPVVTGGAYLHLAHDAPVQDEAAVRGALALFGSTSPSYLILQSLDACNAVLAGDYPRRLVQCCAALEGLRRSLNKAAAARQCPVPLAVAGAQQEPMKLTLDAAALGCTGTALADALRRAQLECEYADPRYVVLMFTPENPPQDYTRLQTVLEQLLAAVPAGLLRPENRAGEFAALQQQAVQRCTIRQAVLGAQVRVPVHKALGRVCAMPTVSCPPAIPVAVSGEEITPAAIALMQRYGIKELSVLR
;
A
#
# COMPACT_ATOMS: atom_id res chain seq x y z
N MET A 1 -29.76 -13.54 3.78
CA MET A 1 -30.22 -12.67 2.68
C MET A 1 -29.03 -12.39 1.79
N SER A 2 -29.19 -12.38 0.47
CA SER A 2 -28.11 -11.96 -0.44
C SER A 2 -27.81 -10.48 -0.24
N MET A 3 -26.52 -10.11 -0.31
CA MET A 3 -26.09 -8.71 -0.28
C MET A 3 -26.64 -7.97 -1.49
N THR A 4 -27.22 -6.78 -1.32
CA THR A 4 -27.68 -5.91 -2.41
C THR A 4 -26.50 -5.32 -3.16
N THR A 5 -26.70 -5.00 -4.46
CA THR A 5 -25.72 -4.31 -5.31
C THR A 5 -26.37 -3.07 -5.94
N PRO A 6 -26.70 -2.05 -5.11
CA PRO A 6 -27.57 -0.94 -5.53
C PRO A 6 -26.99 -0.14 -6.69
N ILE A 7 -25.67 0.09 -6.73
CA ILE A 7 -25.04 0.83 -7.84
C ILE A 7 -25.08 0.01 -9.13
N VAL A 8 -24.71 -1.27 -9.07
CA VAL A 8 -24.74 -2.17 -10.22
C VAL A 8 -26.15 -2.31 -10.80
N ASP A 9 -27.13 -2.49 -9.92
CA ASP A 9 -28.52 -2.73 -10.31
C ASP A 9 -29.12 -1.46 -10.98
N PHE A 10 -28.85 -0.29 -10.41
CA PHE A 10 -29.25 0.98 -11.00
C PHE A 10 -28.62 1.18 -12.39
N VAL A 11 -27.30 1.06 -12.52
CA VAL A 11 -26.59 1.30 -13.78
C VAL A 11 -27.02 0.33 -14.86
N ARG A 12 -27.20 -0.95 -14.54
CA ARG A 12 -27.69 -1.98 -15.48
C ARG A 12 -29.12 -1.70 -15.94
N SER A 13 -29.98 -1.25 -15.03
CA SER A 13 -31.35 -0.83 -15.35
C SER A 13 -31.34 0.38 -16.29
N TYR A 14 -30.53 1.40 -15.94
CA TYR A 14 -30.39 2.60 -16.76
C TYR A 14 -29.84 2.28 -18.16
N ALA A 15 -28.83 1.43 -18.27
CA ALA A 15 -28.26 1.01 -19.55
C ALA A 15 -29.30 0.36 -20.48
N LYS A 16 -30.32 -0.30 -19.93
CA LYS A 16 -31.41 -0.99 -20.67
C LYS A 16 -32.66 -0.12 -20.88
N SER A 17 -32.75 1.06 -20.26
CA SER A 17 -33.99 1.86 -20.23
C SER A 17 -34.36 2.50 -21.57
N GLY A 18 -33.42 2.56 -22.52
CA GLY A 18 -33.62 3.30 -23.79
C GLY A 18 -33.61 4.82 -23.63
N THR A 19 -33.25 5.34 -22.44
CA THR A 19 -33.19 6.77 -22.15
C THR A 19 -32.15 7.46 -23.03
N ALA A 20 -32.52 8.55 -23.68
CA ALA A 20 -31.59 9.35 -24.46
C ALA A 20 -30.56 10.03 -23.56
N ARG A 21 -29.28 9.78 -23.78
CA ARG A 21 -28.18 10.30 -22.93
C ARG A 21 -27.78 11.71 -23.34
N LEU A 22 -28.52 12.72 -22.89
CA LEU A 22 -28.22 14.14 -23.16
C LEU A 22 -27.29 14.76 -22.09
N HIS A 23 -26.68 13.90 -21.26
CA HIS A 23 -25.71 14.20 -20.17
C HIS A 23 -24.33 13.63 -20.50
N MET A 24 -23.32 13.92 -19.67
CA MET A 24 -22.00 13.24 -19.70
C MET A 24 -22.16 11.74 -19.40
N PRO A 25 -21.21 10.86 -19.80
CA PRO A 25 -20.02 11.13 -20.59
C PRO A 25 -20.27 11.36 -22.09
N GLY A 26 -19.22 11.85 -22.79
CA GLY A 26 -19.29 12.24 -24.20
C GLY A 26 -19.57 11.09 -25.18
N HIS A 27 -19.25 9.84 -24.83
CA HIS A 27 -19.52 8.65 -25.67
C HIS A 27 -21.01 8.28 -25.74
N LYS A 28 -21.87 8.85 -24.89
CA LYS A 28 -23.34 8.64 -24.89
C LYS A 28 -23.77 7.17 -24.80
N GLY A 29 -22.93 6.30 -24.21
CA GLY A 29 -23.16 4.87 -24.13
C GLY A 29 -22.90 4.10 -25.44
N GLN A 30 -22.35 4.77 -26.47
CA GLN A 30 -21.95 4.11 -27.72
C GLN A 30 -20.68 3.29 -27.46
N SER A 31 -20.72 2.01 -27.77
CA SER A 31 -19.65 1.07 -27.45
C SER A 31 -18.44 1.25 -28.36
N LEU A 32 -17.28 1.61 -27.76
CA LEU A 32 -15.96 1.62 -28.38
C LEU A 32 -15.08 0.51 -27.80
N LEU A 33 -15.12 0.34 -26.48
CA LEU A 33 -14.36 -0.67 -25.73
C LEU A 33 -15.24 -1.76 -25.10
N GLY A 34 -16.57 -1.56 -25.12
CA GLY A 34 -17.56 -2.52 -24.65
C GLY A 34 -18.21 -2.22 -23.30
N PHE A 35 -17.65 -1.31 -22.51
CA PHE A 35 -18.16 -0.96 -21.18
C PHE A 35 -18.92 0.38 -21.12
N GLU A 36 -18.88 1.18 -22.17
CA GLU A 36 -19.47 2.53 -22.21
C GLU A 36 -20.97 2.59 -21.87
N PRO A 37 -21.78 1.56 -22.19
CA PRO A 37 -23.17 1.52 -21.72
C PRO A 37 -23.32 1.56 -20.20
N LEU A 38 -22.31 1.06 -19.47
CA LEU A 38 -22.25 1.02 -18.00
C LEU A 38 -21.55 2.23 -17.40
N ASP A 39 -20.93 3.09 -18.20
CA ASP A 39 -20.29 4.31 -17.72
C ASP A 39 -21.31 5.47 -17.74
N ILE A 40 -21.55 6.03 -16.54
CA ILE A 40 -22.51 7.11 -16.31
C ILE A 40 -21.86 8.20 -15.45
N THR A 41 -22.59 9.26 -15.20
CA THR A 41 -22.25 10.31 -14.24
C THR A 41 -23.37 10.42 -13.19
N GLU A 42 -23.32 11.45 -12.36
CA GLU A 42 -24.26 11.78 -11.27
C GLU A 42 -25.62 12.27 -11.84
N ILE A 43 -26.31 11.37 -12.51
CA ILE A 43 -27.69 11.60 -13.01
C ILE A 43 -28.71 11.33 -11.89
N CYS A 44 -29.94 11.76 -12.09
CA CYS A 44 -31.02 11.52 -11.14
C CYS A 44 -31.12 10.03 -10.77
N GLY A 45 -30.98 9.73 -9.49
CA GLY A 45 -30.96 8.39 -8.91
C GLY A 45 -29.62 7.69 -8.90
N ALA A 46 -28.57 8.25 -9.52
CA ALA A 46 -27.21 7.68 -9.50
C ALA A 46 -26.43 8.02 -8.24
N ASP A 47 -26.89 9.00 -7.45
CA ASP A 47 -26.22 9.49 -6.25
C ASP A 47 -24.96 10.34 -6.53
N GLU A 48 -24.31 10.87 -5.49
CA GLU A 48 -23.08 11.69 -5.55
C GLU A 48 -22.07 11.17 -4.52
N LEU A 49 -20.83 10.88 -4.95
CA LEU A 49 -19.84 10.20 -4.10
C LEU A 49 -19.51 10.97 -2.81
N TYR A 50 -19.45 12.30 -2.87
CA TYR A 50 -19.05 13.11 -1.71
C TYR A 50 -20.22 13.69 -0.92
N ALA A 51 -21.46 13.42 -1.35
CA ALA A 51 -22.70 13.76 -0.65
C ALA A 51 -23.78 12.66 -0.87
N PRO A 52 -23.48 11.38 -0.59
CA PRO A 52 -24.36 10.29 -0.95
C PRO A 52 -25.58 10.22 -0.04
N GLU A 53 -26.77 10.13 -0.64
CA GLU A 53 -28.05 9.96 0.04
C GLU A 53 -28.82 8.72 -0.47
N GLY A 54 -28.27 8.01 -1.47
CA GLY A 54 -28.94 6.94 -2.20
C GLY A 54 -28.10 5.67 -2.33
N ILE A 55 -27.89 5.24 -3.57
CA ILE A 55 -27.29 3.95 -3.90
C ILE A 55 -25.81 3.84 -3.49
N ILE A 56 -25.07 4.93 -3.48
CA ILE A 56 -23.67 4.94 -3.00
C ILE A 56 -23.65 4.80 -1.48
N ALA A 57 -24.51 5.56 -0.75
CA ALA A 57 -24.64 5.44 0.69
C ALA A 57 -25.04 4.01 1.11
N GLU A 58 -25.99 3.38 0.42
CA GLU A 58 -26.38 1.99 0.68
C GLU A 58 -25.21 1.02 0.43
N SER A 59 -24.48 1.18 -0.65
CA SER A 59 -23.32 0.34 -0.99
C SER A 59 -22.18 0.49 0.02
N GLU A 60 -21.87 1.70 0.47
CA GLU A 60 -20.89 1.95 1.53
C GLU A 60 -21.34 1.39 2.89
N ALA A 61 -22.63 1.43 3.20
CA ALA A 61 -23.18 0.78 4.40
C ALA A 61 -23.00 -0.76 4.33
N ASN A 62 -23.12 -1.36 3.14
CA ASN A 62 -22.80 -2.77 2.93
C ASN A 62 -21.33 -3.06 3.21
N ALA A 63 -20.39 -2.25 2.66
CA ALA A 63 -18.96 -2.36 2.94
C ALA A 63 -18.66 -2.19 4.44
N THR A 64 -19.24 -1.19 5.09
CA THR A 64 -19.09 -0.92 6.53
C THR A 64 -19.45 -2.14 7.37
N ARG A 65 -20.57 -2.79 7.08
CA ARG A 65 -20.97 -4.03 7.77
C ARG A 65 -20.01 -5.19 7.51
N LEU A 66 -19.54 -5.35 6.27
CA LEU A 66 -18.61 -6.41 5.90
C LEU A 66 -17.26 -6.26 6.58
N PHE A 67 -16.71 -5.06 6.60
CA PHE A 67 -15.42 -4.77 7.24
C PHE A 67 -15.53 -4.67 8.77
N GLY A 68 -16.72 -4.34 9.30
CA GLY A 68 -16.94 -4.18 10.74
C GLY A 68 -16.27 -2.91 11.28
N THR A 69 -16.34 -1.83 10.53
CA THR A 69 -15.78 -0.51 10.84
C THR A 69 -16.86 0.43 11.34
N ALA A 70 -16.50 1.61 11.84
CA ALA A 70 -17.49 2.68 12.08
C ALA A 70 -18.06 3.16 10.74
N HIS A 71 -17.19 3.39 9.77
CA HIS A 71 -17.57 3.69 8.38
C HIS A 71 -16.46 3.26 7.41
N SER A 72 -16.86 2.81 6.21
CA SER A 72 -15.99 2.47 5.09
C SER A 72 -16.38 3.31 3.89
N TYR A 73 -15.58 4.33 3.58
CA TYR A 73 -15.82 5.27 2.48
C TYR A 73 -15.15 4.77 1.21
N TYR A 74 -15.81 4.95 0.07
CA TYR A 74 -15.27 4.61 -1.24
C TYR A 74 -14.30 5.68 -1.76
N SER A 75 -13.32 5.23 -2.51
CA SER A 75 -12.45 6.06 -3.35
C SER A 75 -12.32 5.45 -4.74
N THR A 76 -12.40 6.29 -5.77
CA THR A 76 -12.12 5.94 -7.17
C THR A 76 -10.71 6.37 -7.60
N GLU A 77 -9.95 6.99 -6.70
CA GLU A 77 -8.60 7.55 -6.92
C GLU A 77 -7.50 6.73 -6.25
N GLY A 78 -7.83 5.49 -5.85
CA GLY A 78 -6.92 4.59 -5.15
C GLY A 78 -6.62 5.01 -3.71
N SER A 79 -5.82 4.19 -3.02
CA SER A 79 -5.39 4.50 -1.65
C SER A 79 -4.60 5.81 -1.53
N SER A 80 -4.09 6.37 -2.63
CA SER A 80 -3.40 7.67 -2.61
C SER A 80 -4.30 8.82 -2.17
N GLN A 81 -5.58 8.81 -2.56
CA GLN A 81 -6.58 9.75 -2.05
C GLN A 81 -6.86 9.47 -0.56
N CYS A 82 -7.09 8.20 -0.22
CA CYS A 82 -7.38 7.78 1.15
C CYS A 82 -6.25 8.13 2.12
N ILE A 83 -4.97 7.93 1.74
CA ILE A 83 -3.81 8.33 2.56
C ILE A 83 -3.82 9.83 2.84
N ARG A 84 -4.04 10.67 1.82
CA ARG A 84 -4.07 12.12 1.99
C ARG A 84 -5.25 12.55 2.87
N ALA A 85 -6.43 11.99 2.65
CA ALA A 85 -7.61 12.28 3.47
C ALA A 85 -7.42 11.82 4.93
N MET A 86 -6.89 10.61 5.15
CA MET A 86 -6.57 10.08 6.49
C MET A 86 -5.61 10.99 7.25
N LEU A 87 -4.54 11.46 6.60
CA LEU A 87 -3.57 12.38 7.21
C LEU A 87 -4.16 13.76 7.48
N PHE A 88 -5.01 14.27 6.59
CA PHE A 88 -5.74 15.53 6.79
C PHE A 88 -6.67 15.45 7.99
N LEU A 89 -7.44 14.37 8.12
CA LEU A 89 -8.34 14.13 9.25
C LEU A 89 -7.58 13.99 10.58
N ALA A 90 -6.49 13.23 10.59
CA ALA A 90 -5.65 13.12 11.78
C ALA A 90 -5.07 14.47 12.20
N LEU A 91 -4.66 15.30 11.23
CA LEU A 91 -4.16 16.64 11.49
C LEU A 91 -5.24 17.58 12.03
N GLN A 92 -6.48 17.50 11.50
CA GLN A 92 -7.61 18.28 12.01
C GLN A 92 -7.99 17.89 13.44
N GLY A 93 -7.92 16.60 13.77
CA GLY A 93 -8.21 16.08 15.12
C GLY A 93 -7.11 16.40 16.15
N ALA A 94 -5.94 16.89 15.72
CA ALA A 94 -4.82 17.16 16.60
C ALA A 94 -4.98 18.48 17.37
N PRO A 95 -4.47 18.57 18.62
CA PRO A 95 -4.47 19.79 19.38
C PRO A 95 -3.71 20.92 18.68
N GLN A 96 -4.32 22.10 18.53
CA GLN A 96 -3.71 23.29 17.94
C GLN A 96 -2.86 24.01 18.98
N ASN A 97 -1.55 23.76 18.99
CA ASN A 97 -0.60 24.30 19.97
C ASN A 97 0.32 25.41 19.39
N GLY A 98 0.06 25.86 18.17
CA GLY A 98 0.85 26.87 17.47
C GLY A 98 2.21 26.39 16.96
N LYS A 99 2.58 25.12 17.19
CA LYS A 99 3.79 24.50 16.64
C LYS A 99 3.50 23.90 15.27
N ARG A 100 4.56 23.72 14.49
CA ARG A 100 4.47 23.01 13.22
C ARG A 100 4.09 21.55 13.49
N PRO A 101 3.04 21.02 12.81
CA PRO A 101 2.59 19.65 13.02
C PRO A 101 3.67 18.64 12.62
N VAL A 102 3.80 17.54 13.36
CA VAL A 102 4.76 16.46 13.08
C VAL A 102 4.04 15.13 13.07
N LEU A 103 4.32 14.30 12.09
CA LEU A 103 3.90 12.90 12.01
C LEU A 103 5.07 11.98 12.37
N LEU A 104 4.83 10.94 13.15
CA LEU A 104 5.81 9.86 13.34
C LEU A 104 5.51 8.73 12.34
N ALA A 105 6.43 8.41 11.43
CA ALA A 105 6.14 7.48 10.33
C ALA A 105 7.25 6.46 10.09
N ALA A 106 6.88 5.21 9.76
CA ALA A 106 7.81 4.20 9.30
C ALA A 106 8.43 4.58 7.95
N ARG A 107 9.75 4.33 7.79
CA ARG A 107 10.53 4.83 6.63
C ARG A 107 10.13 4.19 5.30
N ASN A 108 9.50 3.03 5.29
CA ASN A 108 8.99 2.36 4.08
C ASN A 108 7.63 2.91 3.58
N ALA A 109 7.33 4.16 3.88
CA ALA A 109 6.08 4.79 3.49
C ALA A 109 5.98 5.04 1.98
N HIS A 110 4.79 4.84 1.42
CA HIS A 110 4.48 5.16 0.04
C HIS A 110 4.62 6.68 -0.22
N LYS A 111 5.06 7.07 -1.43
CA LYS A 111 5.25 8.50 -1.82
C LYS A 111 4.02 9.39 -1.60
N ALA A 112 2.80 8.81 -1.52
CA ALA A 112 1.59 9.58 -1.23
C ALA A 112 1.64 10.29 0.13
N LEU A 113 2.35 9.71 1.14
CA LEU A 113 2.63 10.38 2.41
C LEU A 113 3.43 11.66 2.22
N LEU A 114 4.50 11.63 1.40
CA LEU A 114 5.34 12.80 1.15
C LEU A 114 4.59 13.90 0.40
N TYR A 115 3.72 13.52 -0.53
CA TYR A 115 2.85 14.48 -1.20
C TYR A 115 1.81 15.08 -0.24
N ALA A 116 1.28 14.28 0.68
CA ALA A 116 0.43 14.81 1.76
C ALA A 116 1.21 15.81 2.63
N ALA A 117 2.43 15.49 3.05
CA ALA A 117 3.28 16.39 3.84
C ALA A 117 3.57 17.72 3.11
N ALA A 118 3.79 17.68 1.80
CA ALA A 118 3.97 18.89 1.00
C ALA A 118 2.68 19.73 0.90
N LEU A 119 1.52 19.09 0.72
CA LEU A 119 0.24 19.77 0.56
C LEU A 119 -0.30 20.33 1.88
N LEU A 120 -0.20 19.56 2.95
CA LEU A 120 -0.73 19.87 4.28
C LEU A 120 0.26 20.58 5.20
N ASP A 121 1.52 20.71 4.78
CA ASP A 121 2.58 21.48 5.44
C ASP A 121 2.93 20.99 6.85
N PHE A 122 3.16 19.69 7.01
CA PHE A 122 3.66 19.06 8.23
C PHE A 122 5.04 18.44 8.04
N ASP A 123 5.75 18.22 9.14
CA ASP A 123 7.04 17.55 9.15
C ASP A 123 6.87 16.05 9.50
N ILE A 124 7.86 15.24 9.14
CA ILE A 124 7.88 13.81 9.44
C ILE A 124 9.11 13.47 10.28
N CYS A 125 8.86 12.83 11.43
CA CYS A 125 9.88 12.13 12.19
C CYS A 125 9.88 10.65 11.74
N TRP A 126 11.05 10.13 11.34
CA TRP A 126 11.12 8.80 10.77
C TRP A 126 11.44 7.73 11.81
N LEU A 127 10.63 6.66 11.83
CA LEU A 127 10.99 5.38 12.41
C LEU A 127 11.81 4.60 11.37
N TRP A 128 13.01 4.22 11.75
CA TRP A 128 13.93 3.47 10.91
C TRP A 128 13.91 1.98 11.29
N PRO A 129 14.17 1.06 10.33
CA PRO A 129 14.32 -0.36 10.66
C PRO A 129 15.52 -0.54 11.58
N SER A 130 15.49 -1.59 12.42
CA SER A 130 16.62 -1.88 13.30
C SER A 130 17.91 -2.11 12.50
N ALA A 131 19.07 -1.81 13.10
CA ALA A 131 20.37 -2.00 12.46
C ALA A 131 20.66 -3.48 12.08
N GLN A 132 19.97 -4.42 12.72
CA GLN A 132 20.06 -5.86 12.45
C GLN A 132 19.07 -6.33 11.37
N ALA A 133 18.10 -5.50 10.97
CA ALA A 133 17.18 -5.85 9.93
C ALA A 133 17.93 -6.00 8.58
N GLU A 134 17.64 -7.06 7.84
CA GLU A 134 18.15 -7.19 6.48
C GLU A 134 17.66 -6.02 5.62
N GLY A 135 18.59 -5.32 4.98
CA GLY A 135 18.31 -4.10 4.23
C GLY A 135 17.43 -4.35 3.00
N ALA A 136 16.14 -4.11 3.12
CA ALA A 136 15.21 -4.06 2.02
C ALA A 136 14.43 -2.73 2.07
N LEU A 137 14.43 -1.98 0.97
CA LEU A 137 13.74 -0.67 0.87
C LEU A 137 12.26 -0.78 1.24
N CYS A 138 11.64 -1.92 0.92
CA CYS A 138 10.21 -2.16 1.10
C CYS A 138 9.83 -2.56 2.53
N SER A 139 10.78 -2.83 3.43
CA SER A 139 10.50 -3.35 4.77
C SER A 139 11.01 -2.41 5.86
N CYS A 140 10.15 -2.13 6.84
CA CYS A 140 10.51 -1.35 8.03
C CYS A 140 9.70 -1.88 9.22
N PRO A 141 10.09 -3.04 9.79
CA PRO A 141 9.44 -3.56 10.98
C PRO A 141 9.65 -2.60 12.15
N VAL A 142 8.54 -2.25 12.81
CA VAL A 142 8.49 -1.35 13.96
C VAL A 142 8.09 -2.17 15.18
N THR A 143 8.91 -2.18 16.23
CA THR A 143 8.54 -2.81 17.50
C THR A 143 7.86 -1.83 18.44
N ALA A 144 7.06 -2.35 19.39
CA ALA A 144 6.41 -1.53 20.41
C ALA A 144 7.43 -0.72 21.25
N GLU A 145 8.60 -1.32 21.53
CA GLU A 145 9.68 -0.66 22.28
C GLU A 145 10.29 0.51 21.49
N ALA A 146 10.56 0.30 20.19
CA ALA A 146 11.09 1.34 19.32
C ALA A 146 10.10 2.51 19.17
N LEU A 147 8.81 2.20 19.01
CA LEU A 147 7.74 3.19 18.95
C LEU A 147 7.63 3.97 20.28
N THR A 148 7.63 3.26 21.42
CA THR A 148 7.58 3.88 22.75
C THR A 148 8.75 4.84 22.95
N GLY A 149 9.97 4.39 22.62
CA GLY A 149 11.18 5.22 22.73
C GLY A 149 11.11 6.48 21.87
N ALA A 150 10.64 6.35 20.62
CA ALA A 150 10.49 7.48 19.71
C ALA A 150 9.45 8.50 20.20
N LEU A 151 8.28 8.04 20.66
CA LEU A 151 7.23 8.90 21.21
C LEU A 151 7.72 9.63 22.46
N HIS A 152 8.37 8.93 23.40
CA HIS A 152 8.94 9.56 24.59
C HIS A 152 9.99 10.64 24.22
N ALA A 153 10.89 10.35 23.27
CA ALA A 153 11.88 11.32 22.84
C ALA A 153 11.25 12.57 22.23
N MET A 154 10.17 12.42 21.42
CA MET A 154 9.43 13.55 20.86
C MET A 154 8.75 14.39 21.96
N VAL A 155 8.08 13.74 22.92
CA VAL A 155 7.40 14.43 24.03
C VAL A 155 8.41 15.18 24.90
N GLN A 156 9.60 14.61 25.20
CA GLN A 156 10.66 15.30 25.92
C GLN A 156 11.19 16.56 25.20
N GLN A 157 11.13 16.57 23.86
CA GLN A 157 11.43 17.75 23.03
C GLN A 157 10.25 18.73 22.91
N GLY A 158 9.15 18.45 23.63
CA GLY A 158 7.93 19.25 23.61
C GLY A 158 7.13 19.13 22.32
N ASN A 159 7.29 18.03 21.57
CA ASN A 159 6.55 17.72 20.35
C ASN A 159 5.69 16.48 20.57
N THR A 160 4.38 16.60 20.33
CA THR A 160 3.47 15.45 20.27
C THR A 160 3.10 15.23 18.81
N PRO A 161 3.31 14.04 18.23
CA PRO A 161 2.92 13.81 16.84
C PRO A 161 1.40 13.79 16.73
N PHE A 162 0.86 14.27 15.60
CA PHE A 162 -0.58 14.21 15.34
C PHE A 162 -1.06 12.81 14.92
N GLY A 163 -0.14 11.87 14.72
CA GLY A 163 -0.40 10.48 14.39
C GLY A 163 0.86 9.66 14.28
N VAL A 164 0.71 8.34 14.35
CA VAL A 164 1.74 7.34 14.00
C VAL A 164 1.29 6.67 12.71
N TYR A 165 2.15 6.64 11.69
CA TYR A 165 1.85 6.06 10.39
C TYR A 165 2.76 4.86 10.09
N VAL A 166 2.16 3.71 9.78
CA VAL A 166 2.88 2.49 9.39
C VAL A 166 2.25 1.86 8.15
N THR A 167 3.07 1.17 7.35
CA THR A 167 2.62 0.35 6.22
C THR A 167 2.55 -1.11 6.67
N SER A 168 1.37 -1.75 6.54
CA SER A 168 1.14 -3.14 6.88
C SER A 168 -0.06 -3.70 6.11
N PRO A 169 0.11 -4.75 5.29
CA PRO A 169 1.37 -5.42 4.94
C PRO A 169 2.33 -4.52 4.14
N ASP A 170 3.63 -4.75 4.30
CA ASP A 170 4.61 -4.12 3.43
C ASP A 170 4.67 -4.77 2.03
N TYR A 171 5.52 -4.24 1.14
CA TYR A 171 5.58 -4.72 -0.23
C TYR A 171 6.13 -6.15 -0.36
N LEU A 172 6.96 -6.60 0.59
CA LEU A 172 7.49 -7.97 0.65
C LEU A 172 6.57 -8.94 1.40
N GLY A 173 5.43 -8.46 1.92
CA GLY A 173 4.44 -9.24 2.65
C GLY A 173 4.63 -9.25 4.17
N GLY A 174 5.58 -8.48 4.70
CA GLY A 174 5.76 -8.33 6.14
C GLY A 174 4.59 -7.59 6.78
N VAL A 175 4.06 -8.10 7.90
CA VAL A 175 3.01 -7.46 8.68
C VAL A 175 3.54 -6.94 10.01
N GLN A 176 3.02 -5.78 10.43
CA GLN A 176 3.32 -5.19 11.73
C GLN A 176 2.47 -5.84 12.84
N ASP A 177 2.97 -5.82 14.06
CA ASP A 177 2.16 -6.16 15.25
C ASP A 177 1.23 -4.98 15.59
N ILE A 178 0.16 -4.84 14.81
CA ILE A 178 -0.81 -3.74 14.95
C ILE A 178 -1.39 -3.66 16.37
N PRO A 179 -1.78 -4.77 17.04
CA PRO A 179 -2.25 -4.70 18.43
C PRO A 179 -1.25 -4.07 19.39
N ALA A 180 0.03 -4.45 19.31
CA ALA A 180 1.07 -3.91 20.18
C ALA A 180 1.33 -2.42 19.88
N LEU A 181 1.41 -2.03 18.60
CA LEU A 181 1.57 -0.62 18.21
C LEU A 181 0.37 0.23 18.62
N ALA A 182 -0.86 -0.29 18.44
CA ALA A 182 -2.08 0.40 18.85
C ALA A 182 -2.16 0.62 20.35
N ALA A 183 -1.70 -0.35 21.16
CA ALA A 183 -1.64 -0.21 22.61
C ALA A 183 -0.69 0.93 23.03
N VAL A 184 0.49 1.03 22.41
CA VAL A 184 1.44 2.12 22.63
C VAL A 184 0.84 3.48 22.24
N CYS A 185 0.25 3.56 21.06
CA CYS A 185 -0.37 4.79 20.55
C CYS A 185 -1.49 5.27 21.47
N ARG A 186 -2.37 4.35 21.89
CA ARG A 186 -3.49 4.66 22.79
C ARG A 186 -3.01 5.15 24.17
N ALA A 187 -1.92 4.58 24.70
CA ALA A 187 -1.33 5.03 25.96
C ALA A 187 -0.75 6.46 25.91
N GLN A 188 -0.49 6.98 24.72
CA GLN A 188 0.02 8.33 24.47
C GLN A 188 -1.01 9.28 23.84
N ASP A 189 -2.26 8.84 23.71
CA ASP A 189 -3.35 9.58 23.05
C ASP A 189 -3.00 10.06 21.63
N VAL A 190 -2.34 9.20 20.87
CA VAL A 190 -1.93 9.46 19.47
C VAL A 190 -2.59 8.42 18.56
N PRO A 191 -3.31 8.80 17.48
CA PRO A 191 -3.96 7.83 16.61
C PRO A 191 -2.93 7.01 15.80
N LEU A 192 -3.18 5.70 15.68
CA LEU A 192 -2.45 4.82 14.77
C LEU A 192 -3.13 4.82 13.40
N LEU A 193 -2.39 5.20 12.37
CA LEU A 193 -2.81 5.28 10.97
C LEU A 193 -2.09 4.19 10.18
N VAL A 194 -2.83 3.34 9.48
CA VAL A 194 -2.24 2.20 8.78
C VAL A 194 -2.49 2.29 7.27
N ASP A 195 -1.40 2.30 6.51
CA ASP A 195 -1.45 2.04 5.08
C ASP A 195 -1.55 0.53 4.85
N ASN A 196 -2.78 0.05 4.72
CA ASN A 196 -3.13 -1.34 4.50
C ASN A 196 -3.40 -1.62 3.00
N ALA A 197 -2.78 -0.86 2.10
CA ALA A 197 -3.04 -0.95 0.66
C ALA A 197 -2.93 -2.38 0.10
N HIS A 198 -2.14 -3.25 0.72
CA HIS A 198 -1.98 -4.65 0.32
C HIS A 198 -2.78 -5.65 1.17
N GLY A 199 -3.64 -5.19 2.09
CA GLY A 199 -4.25 -6.02 3.11
C GLY A 199 -5.78 -6.01 3.17
N ALA A 200 -6.50 -5.50 2.17
CA ALA A 200 -7.97 -5.43 2.19
C ALA A 200 -8.63 -6.78 2.51
N TYR A 201 -8.06 -7.88 2.04
CA TYR A 201 -8.56 -9.24 2.28
C TYR A 201 -8.35 -9.75 3.71
N LEU A 202 -7.47 -9.15 4.51
CA LEU A 202 -7.13 -9.58 5.88
C LEU A 202 -8.36 -9.63 6.79
N ARG A 203 -9.38 -8.85 6.48
CA ARG A 203 -10.68 -8.88 7.17
C ARG A 203 -11.38 -10.22 7.05
N PHE A 204 -11.20 -10.91 5.93
CA PHE A 204 -11.96 -12.10 5.54
C PHE A 204 -11.20 -13.41 5.83
N LEU A 205 -10.04 -13.34 6.46
CA LEU A 205 -9.34 -14.50 7.01
C LEU A 205 -10.12 -15.08 8.21
N PRO A 206 -9.94 -16.38 8.54
CA PRO A 206 -10.56 -16.98 9.71
C PRO A 206 -10.31 -16.23 11.01
N GLN A 207 -9.09 -15.73 11.21
CA GLN A 207 -8.76 -14.72 12.20
C GLN A 207 -8.73 -13.36 11.50
N ASN A 208 -9.59 -12.46 11.94
CA ASN A 208 -9.62 -11.10 11.40
C ASN A 208 -8.32 -10.36 11.76
N CYS A 209 -7.46 -10.17 10.76
CA CYS A 209 -6.18 -9.47 10.88
C CYS A 209 -6.21 -8.05 10.29
N HIS A 210 -7.39 -7.51 9.98
CA HIS A 210 -7.53 -6.17 9.45
C HIS A 210 -7.17 -5.10 10.50
N PRO A 211 -6.42 -4.05 10.14
CA PRO A 211 -5.90 -3.07 11.10
C PRO A 211 -6.96 -2.43 12.00
N ILE A 212 -8.16 -2.11 11.48
CA ILE A 212 -9.25 -1.55 12.31
C ILE A 212 -9.65 -2.53 13.42
N ALA A 213 -9.77 -3.82 13.11
CA ALA A 213 -10.10 -4.84 14.11
C ALA A 213 -8.98 -5.05 15.13
N GLN A 214 -7.76 -4.65 14.79
CA GLN A 214 -6.57 -4.76 15.62
C GLN A 214 -6.23 -3.46 16.39
N GLY A 215 -7.04 -2.41 16.25
CA GLY A 215 -6.95 -1.20 17.03
C GLY A 215 -6.32 0.01 16.34
N ALA A 216 -6.16 -0.02 15.02
CA ALA A 216 -5.85 1.18 14.26
C ALA A 216 -7.05 2.14 14.27
N ALA A 217 -6.79 3.44 14.43
CA ALA A 217 -7.84 4.46 14.41
C ALA A 217 -8.40 4.68 13.00
N MET A 218 -7.54 4.66 11.99
CA MET A 218 -7.91 4.76 10.58
C MET A 218 -6.97 3.89 9.75
N CYS A 219 -7.48 3.36 8.63
CA CYS A 219 -6.63 2.73 7.61
C CYS A 219 -7.17 2.94 6.20
N CYS A 220 -6.30 2.74 5.21
CA CYS A 220 -6.69 2.76 3.81
C CYS A 220 -6.37 1.43 3.14
N ASP A 221 -7.30 0.95 2.31
CA ASP A 221 -7.17 -0.28 1.54
C ASP A 221 -7.18 0.04 0.04
N SER A 222 -6.20 -0.47 -0.73
CA SER A 222 -6.34 -0.55 -2.19
C SER A 222 -7.13 -1.81 -2.53
N ALA A 223 -8.45 -1.71 -2.63
CA ALA A 223 -9.32 -2.84 -2.93
C ALA A 223 -8.85 -3.57 -4.20
N HIS A 224 -8.52 -2.81 -5.25
CA HIS A 224 -8.09 -3.33 -6.55
C HIS A 224 -6.80 -4.17 -6.53
N LYS A 225 -6.01 -4.14 -5.44
CA LYS A 225 -4.78 -4.95 -5.36
C LYS A 225 -5.03 -6.39 -4.92
N THR A 226 -6.02 -6.61 -4.06
CA THR A 226 -6.23 -7.90 -3.41
C THR A 226 -7.67 -8.42 -3.42
N LEU A 227 -8.62 -7.59 -3.82
CA LEU A 227 -10.03 -7.94 -4.00
C LEU A 227 -10.41 -7.82 -5.48
N PRO A 228 -11.50 -8.46 -5.94
CA PRO A 228 -11.94 -8.41 -7.34
C PRO A 228 -12.58 -7.06 -7.70
N VAL A 229 -11.77 -6.02 -7.66
CA VAL A 229 -12.14 -4.61 -7.92
C VAL A 229 -11.31 -4.03 -9.05
N VAL A 230 -11.91 -3.21 -9.90
CA VAL A 230 -11.23 -2.49 -10.99
C VAL A 230 -10.19 -1.53 -10.42
N THR A 231 -9.05 -1.40 -11.13
CA THR A 231 -7.95 -0.51 -10.75
C THR A 231 -8.44 0.90 -10.43
N GLY A 232 -8.00 1.41 -9.27
CA GLY A 232 -8.44 2.71 -8.73
C GLY A 232 -9.43 2.57 -7.57
N GLY A 233 -10.13 1.42 -7.43
CA GLY A 233 -11.03 1.21 -6.29
C GLY A 233 -10.29 1.02 -4.98
N ALA A 234 -10.70 1.79 -3.96
CA ALA A 234 -10.08 1.79 -2.64
C ALA A 234 -11.10 2.14 -1.55
N TYR A 235 -10.70 1.91 -0.29
CA TYR A 235 -11.47 2.28 0.89
C TYR A 235 -10.66 3.16 1.83
N LEU A 236 -11.34 4.11 2.47
CA LEU A 236 -10.92 4.73 3.72
C LEU A 236 -11.79 4.17 4.84
N HIS A 237 -11.17 3.52 5.82
CA HIS A 237 -11.86 2.92 6.96
C HIS A 237 -11.59 3.71 8.24
N LEU A 238 -12.65 3.96 9.01
CA LEU A 238 -12.60 4.58 10.32
C LEU A 238 -12.99 3.57 11.40
N ALA A 239 -12.23 3.55 12.50
CA ALA A 239 -12.65 2.89 13.73
C ALA A 239 -13.63 3.76 14.52
N HIS A 240 -14.34 3.17 15.50
CA HIS A 240 -15.28 3.92 16.35
C HIS A 240 -14.62 4.98 17.25
N ASP A 241 -13.30 4.86 17.46
CA ASP A 241 -12.47 5.79 18.23
C ASP A 241 -11.55 6.65 17.34
N ALA A 242 -11.83 6.75 16.03
CA ALA A 242 -11.09 7.64 15.14
C ALA A 242 -11.23 9.12 15.57
N PRO A 243 -10.17 9.94 15.40
CA PRO A 243 -10.14 11.31 15.92
C PRO A 243 -11.20 12.24 15.30
N VAL A 244 -11.70 11.91 14.12
CA VAL A 244 -12.78 12.62 13.43
C VAL A 244 -13.83 11.61 12.99
N GLN A 245 -15.07 11.79 13.45
CA GLN A 245 -16.22 10.93 13.15
C GLN A 245 -17.30 11.64 12.33
N ASP A 246 -17.18 12.96 12.19
CA ASP A 246 -18.14 13.75 11.43
C ASP A 246 -18.07 13.37 9.94
N GLU A 247 -19.19 12.85 9.42
CA GLU A 247 -19.27 12.38 8.03
C GLU A 247 -18.98 13.50 7.03
N ALA A 248 -19.48 14.70 7.27
CA ALA A 248 -19.27 15.84 6.37
C ALA A 248 -17.76 16.22 6.31
N ALA A 249 -17.04 16.16 7.45
CA ALA A 249 -15.62 16.41 7.48
C ALA A 249 -14.84 15.33 6.71
N VAL A 250 -15.21 14.05 6.82
CA VAL A 250 -14.57 12.95 6.10
C VAL A 250 -14.82 13.06 4.58
N ARG A 251 -16.08 13.33 4.19
CA ARG A 251 -16.44 13.56 2.78
C ARG A 251 -15.69 14.76 2.19
N GLY A 252 -15.61 15.86 2.95
CA GLY A 252 -14.82 17.03 2.56
C GLY A 252 -13.32 16.72 2.39
N ALA A 253 -12.76 15.90 3.28
CA ALA A 253 -11.37 15.46 3.16
C ALA A 253 -11.14 14.60 1.89
N LEU A 254 -12.05 13.68 1.57
CA LEU A 254 -11.97 12.89 0.34
C LEU A 254 -12.14 13.76 -0.90
N ALA A 255 -13.11 14.68 -0.91
CA ALA A 255 -13.35 15.61 -2.01
C ALA A 255 -12.15 16.53 -2.29
N LEU A 256 -11.45 16.98 -1.24
CA LEU A 256 -10.26 17.84 -1.35
C LEU A 256 -9.14 17.20 -2.19
N PHE A 257 -9.04 15.88 -2.20
CA PHE A 257 -8.00 15.11 -2.89
C PHE A 257 -8.52 14.26 -4.04
N GLY A 258 -9.80 14.37 -4.38
CA GLY A 258 -10.45 13.58 -5.41
C GLY A 258 -10.96 14.41 -6.58
N SER A 259 -11.43 13.71 -7.60
CA SER A 259 -12.11 14.30 -8.75
C SER A 259 -13.58 14.54 -8.42
N THR A 260 -14.16 15.61 -8.94
CA THR A 260 -15.62 15.85 -8.93
C THR A 260 -16.37 14.97 -9.95
N SER A 261 -15.67 14.13 -10.70
CA SER A 261 -16.24 13.19 -11.66
C SER A 261 -15.76 11.77 -11.35
N PRO A 262 -16.28 11.13 -10.30
CA PRO A 262 -15.86 9.78 -9.91
C PRO A 262 -16.27 8.77 -10.97
N SER A 263 -15.42 7.75 -11.19
CA SER A 263 -15.71 6.69 -12.15
C SER A 263 -16.79 5.74 -11.63
N TYR A 264 -17.95 5.73 -12.27
CA TYR A 264 -19.01 4.78 -11.94
C TYR A 264 -18.66 3.32 -12.27
N LEU A 265 -17.71 3.06 -13.17
CA LEU A 265 -17.19 1.72 -13.40
C LEU A 265 -16.45 1.20 -12.17
N ILE A 266 -15.67 2.07 -11.52
CA ILE A 266 -14.98 1.72 -10.27
C ILE A 266 -15.98 1.56 -9.13
N LEU A 267 -16.95 2.47 -8.99
CA LEU A 267 -17.99 2.36 -7.96
C LEU A 267 -18.81 1.08 -8.09
N GLN A 268 -19.22 0.71 -9.31
CA GLN A 268 -19.89 -0.57 -9.57
C GLN A 268 -19.02 -1.78 -9.19
N SER A 269 -17.70 -1.71 -9.42
CA SER A 269 -16.82 -2.81 -9.07
C SER A 269 -16.67 -2.98 -7.55
N LEU A 270 -16.66 -1.87 -6.80
CA LEU A 270 -16.68 -1.89 -5.32
C LEU A 270 -18.01 -2.46 -4.79
N ASP A 271 -19.11 -2.02 -5.38
CA ASP A 271 -20.46 -2.52 -5.04
C ASP A 271 -20.63 -4.01 -5.33
N ALA A 272 -20.24 -4.46 -6.53
CA ALA A 272 -20.23 -5.88 -6.89
C ALA A 272 -19.34 -6.71 -5.96
N CYS A 273 -18.21 -6.15 -5.55
CA CYS A 273 -17.28 -6.79 -4.62
C CYS A 273 -17.94 -7.09 -3.27
N ASN A 274 -18.82 -6.21 -2.75
CA ASN A 274 -19.57 -6.47 -1.52
C ASN A 274 -20.33 -7.79 -1.58
N ALA A 275 -21.00 -8.07 -2.70
CA ALA A 275 -21.74 -9.32 -2.86
C ALA A 275 -20.80 -10.54 -2.93
N VAL A 276 -19.64 -10.41 -3.56
CA VAL A 276 -18.61 -11.47 -3.60
C VAL A 276 -18.08 -11.74 -2.20
N LEU A 277 -17.75 -10.71 -1.42
CA LEU A 277 -17.22 -10.81 -0.05
C LEU A 277 -18.24 -11.41 0.92
N ALA A 278 -19.53 -11.09 0.76
CA ALA A 278 -20.62 -11.68 1.55
C ALA A 278 -20.92 -13.13 1.17
N GLY A 279 -20.47 -13.57 0.02
CA GLY A 279 -20.70 -14.91 -0.54
C GLY A 279 -19.65 -15.95 -0.12
N ASP A 280 -19.06 -16.59 -1.09
CA ASP A 280 -18.12 -17.70 -0.88
C ASP A 280 -16.64 -17.27 -0.81
N TYR A 281 -16.36 -15.98 -0.94
CA TYR A 281 -15.00 -15.44 -0.93
C TYR A 281 -14.16 -15.87 0.28
N PRO A 282 -14.66 -15.83 1.55
CA PRO A 282 -13.87 -16.26 2.70
C PRO A 282 -13.43 -17.74 2.60
N ARG A 283 -14.29 -18.60 2.08
CA ARG A 283 -13.94 -20.02 1.84
C ARG A 283 -12.88 -20.18 0.76
N ARG A 284 -13.01 -19.46 -0.38
CA ARG A 284 -12.03 -19.48 -1.47
C ARG A 284 -10.69 -18.88 -1.02
N LEU A 285 -10.73 -17.84 -0.16
CA LEU A 285 -9.53 -17.24 0.43
C LEU A 285 -8.73 -18.24 1.27
N VAL A 286 -9.40 -19.01 2.13
CA VAL A 286 -8.74 -20.08 2.92
C VAL A 286 -8.08 -21.12 2.01
N GLN A 287 -8.74 -21.50 0.93
CA GLN A 287 -8.20 -22.45 -0.05
C GLN A 287 -6.96 -21.87 -0.77
N CYS A 288 -7.02 -20.61 -1.17
CA CYS A 288 -5.90 -19.88 -1.78
C CYS A 288 -4.69 -19.83 -0.84
N CYS A 289 -4.89 -19.41 0.41
CA CYS A 289 -3.84 -19.37 1.42
C CYS A 289 -3.21 -20.75 1.67
N ALA A 290 -4.01 -21.81 1.74
CA ALA A 290 -3.52 -23.17 1.93
C ALA A 290 -2.69 -23.67 0.73
N ALA A 291 -3.12 -23.36 -0.50
CA ALA A 291 -2.39 -23.70 -1.72
C ALA A 291 -1.04 -22.99 -1.77
N LEU A 292 -0.99 -21.70 -1.45
CA LEU A 292 0.24 -20.91 -1.40
C LEU A 292 1.21 -21.39 -0.32
N GLU A 293 0.70 -21.75 0.86
CA GLU A 293 1.53 -22.31 1.92
C GLU A 293 2.10 -23.68 1.52
N GLY A 294 1.31 -24.50 0.82
CA GLY A 294 1.80 -25.75 0.22
C GLY A 294 2.91 -25.53 -0.79
N LEU A 295 2.73 -24.56 -1.69
CA LEU A 295 3.73 -24.16 -2.70
C LEU A 295 5.00 -23.64 -2.03
N ARG A 296 4.90 -22.72 -1.06
CA ARG A 296 6.01 -22.16 -0.29
C ARG A 296 6.85 -23.25 0.36
N ARG A 297 6.20 -24.21 1.03
CA ARG A 297 6.88 -25.36 1.65
C ARG A 297 7.56 -26.25 0.62
N SER A 298 6.91 -26.55 -0.51
CA SER A 298 7.49 -27.39 -1.58
C SER A 298 8.75 -26.75 -2.16
N LEU A 299 8.70 -25.46 -2.50
CA LEU A 299 9.84 -24.71 -3.03
C LEU A 299 11.01 -24.65 -2.06
N ASN A 300 10.74 -24.40 -0.78
CA ASN A 300 11.79 -24.34 0.24
C ASN A 300 12.41 -25.72 0.50
N LYS A 301 11.62 -26.80 0.46
CA LYS A 301 12.11 -28.16 0.53
C LYS A 301 13.01 -28.49 -0.66
N ALA A 302 12.60 -28.11 -1.87
CA ALA A 302 13.41 -28.30 -3.08
C ALA A 302 14.72 -27.50 -3.04
N ALA A 303 14.69 -26.25 -2.58
CA ALA A 303 15.89 -25.42 -2.38
C ALA A 303 16.84 -26.02 -1.35
N ALA A 304 16.33 -26.50 -0.22
CA ALA A 304 17.13 -27.17 0.80
C ALA A 304 17.80 -28.47 0.28
N ALA A 305 17.08 -29.28 -0.51
CA ALA A 305 17.61 -30.48 -1.13
C ALA A 305 18.76 -30.19 -2.13
N ARG A 306 18.78 -28.99 -2.70
CA ARG A 306 19.84 -28.47 -3.57
C ARG A 306 20.95 -27.72 -2.82
N GLN A 307 20.86 -27.65 -1.49
CA GLN A 307 21.80 -26.90 -0.64
C GLN A 307 21.91 -25.43 -1.04
N CYS A 308 20.79 -24.82 -1.46
CA CYS A 308 20.74 -23.39 -1.74
C CYS A 308 21.11 -22.58 -0.49
N PRO A 309 21.78 -21.42 -0.63
CA PRO A 309 22.32 -20.66 0.50
C PRO A 309 21.23 -20.05 1.39
N VAL A 310 20.02 -19.85 0.84
CA VAL A 310 18.83 -19.31 1.53
C VAL A 310 17.57 -20.04 1.04
N PRO A 311 16.47 -20.02 1.79
CA PRO A 311 15.17 -20.48 1.29
C PRO A 311 14.75 -19.70 0.04
N LEU A 312 14.13 -20.36 -0.95
CA LEU A 312 13.65 -19.67 -2.15
C LEU A 312 12.44 -18.79 -1.87
N ALA A 313 11.48 -19.29 -1.09
CA ALA A 313 10.31 -18.53 -0.73
C ALA A 313 10.45 -17.99 0.70
N VAL A 314 10.28 -16.68 0.86
CA VAL A 314 10.27 -16.03 2.17
C VAL A 314 9.10 -16.56 2.98
N ALA A 315 9.37 -16.93 4.23
CA ALA A 315 8.39 -17.48 5.16
C ALA A 315 8.66 -16.96 6.58
N GLY A 316 7.62 -16.83 7.37
CA GLY A 316 7.71 -16.38 8.77
C GLY A 316 6.34 -16.09 9.35
N ALA A 317 6.26 -16.01 10.67
CA ALA A 317 5.01 -15.74 11.39
C ALA A 317 4.43 -14.33 11.10
N GLN A 318 5.27 -13.41 10.65
CA GLN A 318 4.89 -12.04 10.29
C GLN A 318 4.80 -11.86 8.76
N GLN A 319 4.46 -12.91 8.02
CA GLN A 319 4.21 -12.83 6.59
C GLN A 319 2.71 -12.99 6.28
N GLU A 320 2.19 -12.07 5.49
CA GLU A 320 0.83 -12.19 4.99
C GLU A 320 0.71 -13.39 4.03
N PRO A 321 -0.45 -14.09 3.98
CA PRO A 321 -0.51 -15.40 3.32
C PRO A 321 -0.61 -15.36 1.80
N MET A 322 -1.06 -14.27 1.16
CA MET A 322 -1.35 -14.24 -0.28
C MET A 322 -0.20 -13.76 -1.16
N LYS A 323 0.86 -13.13 -0.60
CA LYS A 323 2.07 -12.85 -1.36
C LYS A 323 3.03 -14.02 -1.30
N LEU A 324 3.63 -14.33 -2.44
CA LEU A 324 4.78 -15.21 -2.55
C LEU A 324 6.00 -14.37 -2.91
N THR A 325 6.81 -14.06 -1.90
CA THR A 325 8.07 -13.36 -2.08
C THR A 325 9.19 -14.37 -2.25
N LEU A 326 9.90 -14.28 -3.38
CA LEU A 326 11.02 -15.16 -3.73
C LEU A 326 12.33 -14.43 -3.48
N ASP A 327 13.28 -15.10 -2.81
CA ASP A 327 14.65 -14.64 -2.65
C ASP A 327 15.53 -15.23 -3.79
N ALA A 328 15.82 -14.42 -4.79
CA ALA A 328 16.57 -14.84 -5.97
C ALA A 328 18.01 -15.30 -5.66
N ALA A 329 18.52 -14.94 -4.48
CA ALA A 329 19.81 -15.43 -4.01
C ALA A 329 19.84 -16.97 -3.83
N ALA A 330 18.70 -17.61 -3.59
CA ALA A 330 18.57 -19.06 -3.59
C ALA A 330 18.95 -19.71 -4.93
N LEU A 331 18.80 -18.96 -6.02
CA LEU A 331 19.08 -19.37 -7.40
C LEU A 331 20.43 -18.82 -7.91
N GLY A 332 21.16 -18.04 -7.08
CA GLY A 332 22.42 -17.42 -7.47
C GLY A 332 22.25 -16.31 -8.52
N CYS A 333 21.10 -15.68 -8.60
CA CYS A 333 20.81 -14.62 -9.55
C CYS A 333 20.21 -13.38 -8.86
N THR A 334 20.00 -12.31 -9.63
CA THR A 334 19.27 -11.13 -9.13
C THR A 334 17.76 -11.34 -9.26
N GLY A 335 16.96 -10.62 -8.43
CA GLY A 335 15.52 -10.66 -8.56
C GLY A 335 15.03 -10.19 -9.93
N THR A 336 15.69 -9.19 -10.54
CA THR A 336 15.39 -8.77 -11.92
C THR A 336 15.63 -9.88 -12.94
N ALA A 337 16.71 -10.63 -12.82
CA ALA A 337 17.00 -11.77 -13.70
C ALA A 337 15.98 -12.91 -13.52
N LEU A 338 15.56 -13.17 -12.26
CA LEU A 338 14.49 -14.12 -11.97
C LEU A 338 13.17 -13.66 -12.57
N ALA A 339 12.80 -12.38 -12.43
CA ALA A 339 11.60 -11.83 -13.02
C ALA A 339 11.58 -11.97 -14.55
N ASP A 340 12.71 -11.74 -15.21
CA ASP A 340 12.85 -11.95 -16.65
C ASP A 340 12.72 -13.43 -17.05
N ALA A 341 13.19 -14.35 -16.21
CA ALA A 341 12.99 -15.79 -16.42
C ALA A 341 11.52 -16.19 -16.29
N LEU A 342 10.82 -15.65 -15.30
CA LEU A 342 9.37 -15.84 -15.12
C LEU A 342 8.57 -15.28 -16.29
N ARG A 343 8.88 -14.05 -16.78
CA ARG A 343 8.21 -13.46 -17.96
C ARG A 343 8.39 -14.30 -19.22
N ARG A 344 9.59 -14.87 -19.45
CA ARG A 344 9.80 -15.81 -20.58
C ARG A 344 8.92 -17.06 -20.48
N ALA A 345 8.52 -17.44 -19.27
CA ALA A 345 7.57 -18.51 -19.01
C ALA A 345 6.12 -18.03 -18.93
N GLN A 346 5.83 -16.80 -19.38
CA GLN A 346 4.49 -16.16 -19.33
C GLN A 346 3.93 -16.05 -17.91
N LEU A 347 4.79 -15.74 -16.94
CA LEU A 347 4.46 -15.45 -15.56
C LEU A 347 4.90 -14.01 -15.26
N GLU A 348 3.95 -13.07 -15.14
CA GLU A 348 4.26 -11.69 -14.78
C GLU A 348 4.27 -11.52 -13.26
N CYS A 349 5.25 -10.78 -12.74
CA CYS A 349 5.39 -10.52 -11.31
C CYS A 349 4.92 -9.11 -10.96
N GLU A 350 4.50 -8.92 -9.72
CA GLU A 350 4.11 -7.61 -9.20
C GLU A 350 5.33 -6.69 -9.04
N TYR A 351 6.44 -7.25 -8.56
CA TYR A 351 7.64 -6.47 -8.23
C TYR A 351 8.89 -7.30 -8.35
N ALA A 352 9.99 -6.65 -8.74
CA ALA A 352 11.33 -7.22 -8.67
C ALA A 352 12.35 -6.14 -8.32
N ASP A 353 13.27 -6.49 -7.41
CA ASP A 353 14.41 -5.65 -7.07
C ASP A 353 15.74 -6.46 -7.23
N PRO A 354 16.90 -5.94 -6.84
CA PRO A 354 18.14 -6.68 -6.94
C PRO A 354 18.17 -8.05 -6.23
N ARG A 355 17.28 -8.29 -5.25
CA ARG A 355 17.25 -9.54 -4.48
C ARG A 355 15.92 -10.28 -4.58
N TYR A 356 14.79 -9.58 -4.51
CA TYR A 356 13.48 -10.20 -4.34
C TYR A 356 12.62 -10.10 -5.59
N VAL A 357 11.74 -11.10 -5.75
CA VAL A 357 10.60 -11.06 -6.68
C VAL A 357 9.34 -11.27 -5.87
N VAL A 358 8.32 -10.45 -6.07
CA VAL A 358 7.03 -10.56 -5.39
C VAL A 358 5.95 -10.97 -6.39
N LEU A 359 5.24 -12.02 -6.05
CA LEU A 359 4.07 -12.51 -6.76
C LEU A 359 2.85 -12.31 -5.85
N MET A 360 1.80 -11.71 -6.39
CA MET A 360 0.55 -11.50 -5.67
C MET A 360 -0.50 -12.48 -6.20
N PHE A 361 -1.12 -13.20 -5.28
CA PHE A 361 -2.21 -14.13 -5.59
C PHE A 361 -3.51 -13.66 -4.98
N THR A 362 -4.60 -14.10 -5.59
CA THR A 362 -5.95 -13.93 -5.05
C THR A 362 -6.75 -15.22 -5.30
N PRO A 363 -7.92 -15.39 -4.68
CA PRO A 363 -8.81 -16.50 -5.01
C PRO A 363 -9.26 -16.56 -6.48
N GLU A 364 -8.97 -15.53 -7.27
CA GLU A 364 -9.30 -15.45 -8.70
C GLU A 364 -8.25 -16.14 -9.60
N ASN A 365 -7.06 -16.45 -9.05
CA ASN A 365 -6.05 -17.18 -9.83
C ASN A 365 -6.48 -18.64 -10.05
N PRO A 366 -6.50 -19.11 -11.31
CA PRO A 366 -6.83 -20.49 -11.63
C PRO A 366 -5.72 -21.45 -11.17
N PRO A 367 -6.03 -22.72 -10.87
CA PRO A 367 -5.04 -23.71 -10.41
C PRO A 367 -3.83 -23.90 -11.35
N GLN A 368 -4.00 -23.65 -12.62
CA GLN A 368 -2.93 -23.75 -13.63
C GLN A 368 -1.78 -22.77 -13.38
N ASP A 369 -2.06 -21.59 -12.79
CA ASP A 369 -1.03 -20.59 -12.47
C ASP A 369 -0.06 -21.12 -11.42
N TYR A 370 -0.58 -21.79 -10.38
CA TYR A 370 0.23 -22.42 -9.33
C TYR A 370 1.12 -23.54 -9.89
N THR A 371 0.55 -24.42 -10.71
CA THR A 371 1.27 -25.54 -11.32
C THR A 371 2.37 -25.03 -12.27
N ARG A 372 2.06 -24.04 -13.11
CA ARG A 372 3.04 -23.43 -14.03
C ARG A 372 4.19 -22.82 -13.25
N LEU A 373 3.87 -22.01 -12.23
CA LEU A 373 4.90 -21.35 -11.39
C LEU A 373 5.79 -22.40 -10.70
N GLN A 374 5.20 -23.42 -10.08
CA GLN A 374 5.94 -24.49 -9.42
C GLN A 374 6.89 -25.18 -10.39
N THR A 375 6.41 -25.60 -11.57
CA THR A 375 7.23 -26.25 -12.60
C THR A 375 8.42 -25.42 -13.02
N VAL A 376 8.19 -24.12 -13.29
CA VAL A 376 9.25 -23.20 -13.71
C VAL A 376 10.30 -23.03 -12.62
N LEU A 377 9.87 -22.82 -11.37
CA LEU A 377 10.78 -22.63 -10.24
C LEU A 377 11.58 -23.91 -9.92
N GLU A 378 10.98 -25.08 -10.05
CA GLU A 378 11.66 -26.36 -9.87
C GLU A 378 12.71 -26.61 -10.99
N GLN A 379 12.41 -26.23 -12.23
CA GLN A 379 13.39 -26.26 -13.33
C GLN A 379 14.57 -25.31 -13.09
N LEU A 380 14.29 -24.09 -12.62
CA LEU A 380 15.35 -23.14 -12.25
C LEU A 380 16.20 -23.67 -11.09
N LEU A 381 15.58 -24.23 -10.06
CA LEU A 381 16.29 -24.87 -8.95
C LEU A 381 17.17 -26.06 -9.42
N ALA A 382 16.67 -26.86 -10.38
CA ALA A 382 17.42 -27.98 -10.94
C ALA A 382 18.71 -27.52 -11.65
N ALA A 383 18.72 -26.32 -12.18
CA ALA A 383 19.85 -25.73 -12.89
C ALA A 383 20.84 -24.99 -11.95
N VAL A 384 20.55 -24.88 -10.66
CA VAL A 384 21.43 -24.19 -9.69
C VAL A 384 22.75 -24.93 -9.54
N PRO A 385 23.90 -24.26 -9.72
CA PRO A 385 25.20 -24.85 -9.47
C PRO A 385 25.42 -25.24 -8.01
N ALA A 386 26.13 -26.33 -7.75
CA ALA A 386 26.51 -26.67 -6.37
C ALA A 386 27.52 -25.65 -5.81
N GLY A 387 27.39 -25.34 -4.50
CA GLY A 387 28.34 -24.49 -3.78
C GLY A 387 28.10 -22.99 -3.91
N LEU A 388 26.88 -22.56 -4.21
CA LEU A 388 26.53 -21.13 -4.12
C LEU A 388 26.86 -20.56 -2.74
N LEU A 389 27.54 -19.42 -2.75
CA LEU A 389 27.83 -18.67 -1.53
C LEU A 389 26.56 -17.96 -1.03
N ARG A 390 26.46 -17.79 0.29
CA ARG A 390 25.41 -16.95 0.87
C ARG A 390 25.53 -15.52 0.35
N PRO A 391 24.41 -14.83 0.06
CA PRO A 391 24.44 -13.41 -0.30
C PRO A 391 25.05 -12.61 0.86
N GLU A 392 25.72 -11.50 0.50
CA GLU A 392 26.19 -10.57 1.52
C GLU A 392 25.02 -10.07 2.41
N ASN A 393 25.25 -10.08 3.72
CA ASN A 393 24.35 -9.41 4.65
C ASN A 393 24.53 -7.89 4.51
N ARG A 394 23.48 -7.18 4.13
CA ARG A 394 23.50 -5.73 3.90
C ARG A 394 22.70 -4.94 4.96
N ALA A 395 22.51 -5.51 6.13
CA ALA A 395 21.81 -4.87 7.24
C ALA A 395 22.33 -3.45 7.57
N GLY A 396 23.62 -3.19 7.40
CA GLY A 396 24.24 -1.87 7.66
C GLY A 396 23.92 -0.77 6.65
N GLU A 397 23.35 -1.06 5.47
CA GLU A 397 23.08 -0.04 4.44
C GLU A 397 22.04 0.99 4.92
N PHE A 398 20.96 0.54 5.57
CA PHE A 398 19.94 1.44 6.12
C PHE A 398 20.43 2.17 7.37
N ALA A 399 21.29 1.55 8.19
CA ALA A 399 21.92 2.22 9.30
C ALA A 399 22.83 3.37 8.82
N ALA A 400 23.59 3.17 7.74
CA ALA A 400 24.39 4.22 7.14
C ALA A 400 23.52 5.35 6.56
N LEU A 401 22.41 5.01 5.90
CA LEU A 401 21.45 6.00 5.40
C LEU A 401 20.86 6.83 6.54
N GLN A 402 20.42 6.17 7.64
CA GLN A 402 19.89 6.82 8.82
C GLN A 402 20.89 7.79 9.46
N GLN A 403 22.13 7.34 9.68
CA GLN A 403 23.18 8.14 10.30
C GLN A 403 23.57 9.39 9.49
N GLN A 404 23.46 9.30 8.17
CA GLN A 404 23.80 10.38 7.25
C GLN A 404 22.59 11.25 6.87
N ALA A 405 21.36 10.84 7.18
CA ALA A 405 20.15 11.56 6.80
C ALA A 405 20.10 12.94 7.47
N VAL A 406 20.08 14.00 6.66
CA VAL A 406 19.99 15.40 7.12
C VAL A 406 18.90 16.11 6.35
N GLN A 407 17.88 16.57 7.06
CA GLN A 407 16.82 17.41 6.49
C GLN A 407 17.34 18.86 6.40
N ARG A 408 17.38 19.45 5.20
CA ARG A 408 17.87 20.82 4.94
C ARG A 408 16.75 21.84 4.82
N CYS A 409 15.58 21.41 4.39
CA CYS A 409 14.38 22.25 4.30
C CYS A 409 13.14 21.37 4.47
N THR A 410 11.96 21.98 4.60
CA THR A 410 10.71 21.22 4.72
C THR A 410 10.39 20.48 3.42
N ILE A 411 9.62 19.40 3.53
CA ILE A 411 9.15 18.64 2.36
C ILE A 411 8.41 19.58 1.39
N ARG A 412 7.57 20.47 1.93
CA ARG A 412 6.84 21.47 1.13
C ARG A 412 7.78 22.41 0.37
N GLN A 413 8.79 22.97 1.04
CA GLN A 413 9.78 23.86 0.39
C GLN A 413 10.52 23.14 -0.74
N ALA A 414 10.88 21.88 -0.53
CA ALA A 414 11.57 21.09 -1.53
C ALA A 414 10.67 20.76 -2.74
N VAL A 415 9.44 20.29 -2.50
CA VAL A 415 8.52 19.89 -3.56
C VAL A 415 8.07 21.07 -4.41
N LEU A 416 7.81 22.23 -3.79
CA LEU A 416 7.32 23.43 -4.48
C LEU A 416 8.44 24.35 -4.97
N GLY A 417 9.70 24.11 -4.57
CA GLY A 417 10.86 24.90 -4.97
C GLY A 417 11.27 24.71 -6.43
N ALA A 418 12.12 25.59 -6.92
CA ALA A 418 12.69 25.46 -8.27
C ALA A 418 13.62 24.23 -8.32
N GLN A 419 13.44 23.37 -9.31
CA GLN A 419 14.09 22.08 -9.41
C GLN A 419 14.95 21.96 -10.67
N VAL A 420 15.93 21.07 -10.59
CA VAL A 420 16.72 20.64 -11.74
C VAL A 420 16.97 19.13 -11.66
N ARG A 421 16.88 18.45 -12.79
CA ARG A 421 17.18 17.02 -12.88
C ARG A 421 18.68 16.82 -13.11
N VAL A 422 19.29 15.94 -12.31
CA VAL A 422 20.72 15.66 -12.38
C VAL A 422 20.97 14.14 -12.32
N PRO A 423 22.06 13.65 -12.97
CA PRO A 423 22.51 12.28 -12.77
C PRO A 423 22.87 12.01 -11.31
N VAL A 424 22.59 10.78 -10.80
CA VAL A 424 22.83 10.40 -9.39
C VAL A 424 24.26 10.71 -8.94
N HIS A 425 25.28 10.44 -9.79
CA HIS A 425 26.68 10.69 -9.45
C HIS A 425 27.04 12.18 -9.29
N LYS A 426 26.18 13.12 -9.75
CA LYS A 426 26.34 14.58 -9.60
C LYS A 426 25.46 15.18 -8.50
N ALA A 427 24.76 14.34 -7.75
CA ALA A 427 23.78 14.79 -6.77
C ALA A 427 24.34 14.94 -5.34
N LEU A 428 25.57 14.50 -5.08
CA LEU A 428 26.19 14.56 -3.74
C LEU A 428 26.12 15.97 -3.15
N GLY A 429 25.63 16.07 -1.90
CA GLY A 429 25.48 17.34 -1.18
C GLY A 429 24.33 18.23 -1.66
N ARG A 430 23.61 17.86 -2.73
CA ARG A 430 22.42 18.56 -3.19
C ARG A 430 21.21 18.18 -2.35
N VAL A 431 20.19 19.01 -2.33
CA VAL A 431 18.93 18.74 -1.61
C VAL A 431 17.94 18.07 -2.55
N CYS A 432 17.41 16.93 -2.13
CA CYS A 432 16.37 16.20 -2.87
C CYS A 432 15.11 17.05 -3.01
N ALA A 433 14.65 17.29 -4.23
CA ALA A 433 13.44 18.07 -4.47
C ALA A 433 12.19 17.20 -4.54
N MET A 434 12.25 16.10 -5.28
CA MET A 434 11.16 15.14 -5.41
C MET A 434 11.59 13.79 -4.86
N PRO A 435 10.68 13.02 -4.24
CA PRO A 435 11.03 11.70 -3.72
C PRO A 435 11.67 10.84 -4.81
N THR A 436 12.86 10.28 -4.52
CA THR A 436 13.52 9.35 -5.43
C THR A 436 12.93 7.97 -5.22
N VAL A 437 12.14 7.52 -6.18
CA VAL A 437 11.42 6.25 -6.08
C VAL A 437 11.66 5.37 -7.31
N SER A 438 11.74 4.07 -7.07
CA SER A 438 11.40 3.06 -8.07
C SER A 438 9.90 2.80 -8.01
N CYS A 439 9.21 2.59 -9.11
CA CYS A 439 7.78 2.30 -9.08
C CYS A 439 7.50 1.09 -9.99
N PRO A 440 6.90 0.02 -9.46
CA PRO A 440 6.72 -0.27 -8.05
C PRO A 440 8.05 -0.39 -7.30
N PRO A 441 8.14 -0.19 -5.96
CA PRO A 441 7.07 -0.12 -4.97
C PRO A 441 6.63 1.31 -4.60
N ALA A 442 7.14 2.35 -5.28
CA ALA A 442 6.88 3.75 -4.97
C ALA A 442 7.33 4.20 -3.54
N ILE A 443 8.34 3.52 -2.99
CA ILE A 443 8.96 3.81 -1.68
C ILE A 443 10.25 4.61 -1.90
N PRO A 444 10.40 5.77 -1.25
CA PRO A 444 11.53 6.67 -1.51
C PRO A 444 12.85 6.17 -0.90
N VAL A 445 13.94 6.21 -1.69
CA VAL A 445 15.31 6.10 -1.19
C VAL A 445 15.72 7.38 -0.45
N ALA A 446 15.50 8.54 -1.07
CA ALA A 446 15.65 9.84 -0.44
C ALA A 446 14.33 10.59 -0.51
N VAL A 447 13.99 11.34 0.54
CA VAL A 447 12.77 12.14 0.61
C VAL A 447 13.06 13.61 0.30
N SER A 448 12.02 14.34 -0.10
CA SER A 448 12.13 15.75 -0.41
C SER A 448 12.64 16.55 0.80
N GLY A 449 13.62 17.42 0.58
CA GLY A 449 14.27 18.23 1.61
C GLY A 449 15.48 17.57 2.28
N GLU A 450 15.74 16.27 2.06
CA GLU A 450 16.97 15.61 2.54
C GLU A 450 18.16 15.94 1.65
N GLU A 451 19.34 16.04 2.26
CA GLU A 451 20.60 16.10 1.54
C GLU A 451 20.95 14.73 0.94
N ILE A 452 21.42 14.73 -0.29
CA ILE A 452 21.88 13.51 -0.97
C ILE A 452 23.28 13.16 -0.47
N THR A 453 23.35 12.06 0.26
CA THR A 453 24.55 11.54 0.92
C THR A 453 25.21 10.42 0.12
N PRO A 454 26.46 10.02 0.44
CA PRO A 454 27.08 8.86 -0.19
C PRO A 454 26.27 7.58 -0.01
N ALA A 455 25.67 7.35 1.16
CA ALA A 455 24.80 6.19 1.41
C ALA A 455 23.55 6.21 0.52
N ALA A 456 22.92 7.39 0.35
CA ALA A 456 21.78 7.55 -0.55
C ALA A 456 22.15 7.25 -2.01
N ILE A 457 23.30 7.74 -2.49
CA ILE A 457 23.79 7.47 -3.85
C ILE A 457 24.00 5.98 -4.08
N ALA A 458 24.69 5.30 -3.14
CA ALA A 458 24.96 3.86 -3.25
C ALA A 458 23.64 3.06 -3.35
N LEU A 459 22.63 3.42 -2.52
CA LEU A 459 21.34 2.78 -2.55
C LEU A 459 20.56 3.07 -3.84
N MET A 460 20.57 4.33 -4.32
CA MET A 460 19.96 4.70 -5.61
C MET A 460 20.54 3.91 -6.77
N GLN A 461 21.86 3.78 -6.83
CA GLN A 461 22.55 3.02 -7.87
C GLN A 461 22.16 1.53 -7.83
N ARG A 462 22.08 0.96 -6.63
CA ARG A 462 21.64 -0.43 -6.43
C ARG A 462 20.22 -0.68 -6.95
N TYR A 463 19.31 0.27 -6.71
CA TYR A 463 17.92 0.19 -7.20
C TYR A 463 17.74 0.72 -8.63
N GLY A 464 18.85 0.96 -9.36
CA GLY A 464 18.82 1.34 -10.76
C GLY A 464 18.32 2.77 -11.02
N ILE A 465 18.27 3.64 -10.01
CA ILE A 465 17.90 5.05 -10.16
C ILE A 465 19.09 5.78 -10.81
N LYS A 466 18.89 6.33 -12.00
CA LYS A 466 19.95 6.98 -12.78
C LYS A 466 20.00 8.49 -12.59
N GLU A 467 18.85 9.11 -12.36
CA GLU A 467 18.69 10.56 -12.24
C GLU A 467 17.68 10.89 -11.14
N LEU A 468 17.81 12.05 -10.55
CA LEU A 468 16.88 12.58 -9.56
C LEU A 468 16.69 14.09 -9.71
N SER A 469 15.59 14.61 -9.17
CA SER A 469 15.31 16.05 -9.07
C SER A 469 15.89 16.59 -7.77
N VAL A 470 16.68 17.66 -7.87
CA VAL A 470 17.25 18.38 -6.72
C VAL A 470 16.89 19.86 -6.79
N LEU A 471 16.93 20.56 -5.68
CA LEU A 471 16.75 22.01 -5.65
C LEU A 471 17.86 22.71 -6.45
N ARG A 472 17.49 23.82 -7.12
CA ARG A 472 18.44 24.64 -7.86
C ARG A 472 19.46 25.34 -6.97
#